data_48b04d04de47c5fbee0a45d13901b29d
#
_entry.id   48b04d04de47c5fbee0a45d13901b29d
#
_cell.length_a   1.000
_cell.length_b   1.000
_cell.length_c   1.000
_cell.angle_alpha   90.00
_cell.angle_beta   90.00
_cell.angle_gamma   90.00
#
_symmetry.space_group_name_H-M   'P 1'
#
loop_
_entity.id
_entity.type
_entity.pdbx_description
1 polymer ?
#
loop_
_entity_poly.entity_id
_entity_poly.type
_entity_poly.pdbx_seq_one_letter_code
_entity_poly.pdbx_strand_id
1 'polypeptide(L)'
;MKKEVVVFIDDGNIYQVDVAAVEKCVEKHKINYSSRDYRFITFQPDLLIRLLEDITYHCEIIDFECLDKQIRQSVGLAMHDGKWNIPNMLSTYLNVEERNWEYEDYSELLKLLADCYSKMKEIGQDEWDRIEKIEIPVNKILYGAQLRGCYFKNEDLEPLCSELHRNIYGYKNEIQLNLGFTGSDLESYLRKMSIKHNTLEDSEIKRLCKEHPELEPFRKIRKEQRNLNCLLLLSAIRHDSNICTPLFKGFGSTTGRIIMKEPAIQNLNSKYRYLLKNESLPFGYRYVYVDYGQFEAGILAGLTDNPKLKLLYEKDKVYEELRRMSKFEDRDTAKTAFYCFVYGGIIWKGAESFFSKYGLKDIIDQVVEKAKETGFVNTLFGNRRVVKDEDDEKWIMNHYIQGTSSLIFKQALIDVYNQFHNNAVLLIPMHDAALYMVDSSVDTNSIINTFKKAFTKWIPNCKPIVKEKNFFEE
;
A
#
# COMPACT_ATOMS: atom_id res chain seq x y z
N MET A 1 -1.68 -30.40 4.63
CA MET A 1 -2.54 -29.26 4.23
C MET A 1 -3.14 -28.67 5.50
N LYS A 2 -3.18 -27.35 5.62
CA LYS A 2 -3.86 -26.69 6.74
C LYS A 2 -5.36 -26.84 6.60
N LYS A 3 -6.07 -26.90 7.72
CA LYS A 3 -7.52 -26.93 7.73
C LYS A 3 -8.05 -25.53 7.43
N GLU A 4 -8.79 -25.40 6.32
CA GLU A 4 -9.38 -24.12 5.88
C GLU A 4 -10.76 -23.95 6.55
N VAL A 5 -10.94 -22.84 7.27
CA VAL A 5 -12.15 -22.57 8.06
C VAL A 5 -12.61 -21.14 7.79
N VAL A 6 -13.85 -20.98 7.32
CA VAL A 6 -14.50 -19.66 7.23
C VAL A 6 -15.02 -19.26 8.59
N VAL A 7 -14.73 -18.00 8.97
CA VAL A 7 -15.04 -17.48 10.31
C VAL A 7 -15.83 -16.17 10.20
N PHE A 8 -16.86 -16.08 11.02
CA PHE A 8 -17.64 -14.88 11.27
C PHE A 8 -17.69 -14.58 12.77
N ILE A 9 -17.63 -13.31 13.14
CA ILE A 9 -17.61 -12.86 14.54
C ILE A 9 -18.81 -11.94 14.77
N ASP A 10 -19.59 -12.27 15.79
CA ASP A 10 -20.70 -11.44 16.26
C ASP A 10 -20.80 -11.48 17.78
N ASP A 11 -20.92 -10.28 18.37
CA ASP A 11 -21.02 -10.07 19.84
C ASP A 11 -19.97 -10.88 20.64
N GLY A 12 -18.72 -10.88 20.16
CA GLY A 12 -17.59 -11.59 20.77
C GLY A 12 -17.65 -13.13 20.64
N ASN A 13 -18.64 -13.67 19.92
CA ASN A 13 -18.73 -15.10 19.60
C ASN A 13 -18.12 -15.36 18.23
N ILE A 14 -17.46 -16.49 18.09
CA ILE A 14 -16.90 -16.94 16.82
C ILE A 14 -17.77 -18.06 16.26
N TYR A 15 -18.26 -17.87 15.05
CA TYR A 15 -18.99 -18.85 14.27
C TYR A 15 -18.08 -19.33 13.13
N GLN A 16 -18.05 -20.63 12.88
CA GLN A 16 -17.15 -21.19 11.88
C GLN A 16 -17.77 -22.34 11.10
N VAL A 17 -17.28 -22.51 9.87
CA VAL A 17 -17.57 -23.66 9.02
C VAL A 17 -16.29 -24.18 8.39
N ASP A 18 -16.10 -25.49 8.35
CA ASP A 18 -15.00 -26.14 7.64
C ASP A 18 -15.29 -26.10 6.14
N VAL A 19 -14.39 -25.55 5.34
CA VAL A 19 -14.54 -25.46 3.87
C VAL A 19 -14.68 -26.83 3.22
N ALA A 20 -14.04 -27.87 3.78
CA ALA A 20 -14.14 -29.24 3.29
C ALA A 20 -15.40 -30.00 3.74
N ALA A 21 -16.20 -29.43 4.66
CA ALA A 21 -17.35 -30.09 5.27
C ALA A 21 -18.51 -29.12 5.53
N VAL A 22 -18.85 -28.32 4.54
CA VAL A 22 -19.84 -27.22 4.59
C VAL A 22 -21.24 -27.69 5.06
N GLU A 23 -21.59 -28.96 4.83
CA GLU A 23 -22.88 -29.55 5.26
C GLU A 23 -22.96 -29.81 6.77
N LYS A 24 -21.82 -29.86 7.47
CA LYS A 24 -21.79 -30.04 8.92
C LYS A 24 -22.08 -28.72 9.61
N CYS A 25 -22.98 -28.79 10.59
CA CYS A 25 -23.49 -27.63 11.35
C CYS A 25 -22.43 -26.61 11.71
N VAL A 26 -22.84 -25.33 11.64
CA VAL A 26 -22.12 -24.19 12.23
C VAL A 26 -21.97 -24.42 13.71
N GLU A 27 -20.75 -24.56 14.16
CA GLU A 27 -20.49 -24.74 15.59
C GLU A 27 -20.12 -23.39 16.21
N LYS A 28 -20.84 -23.04 17.28
CA LYS A 28 -20.45 -21.95 18.17
C LYS A 28 -19.34 -22.47 19.07
N HIS A 29 -18.12 -22.05 18.86
CA HIS A 29 -16.99 -22.53 19.66
C HIS A 29 -16.33 -21.42 20.47
N LYS A 30 -15.98 -21.74 21.72
CA LYS A 30 -14.75 -21.26 22.31
C LYS A 30 -13.63 -22.06 21.64
N ILE A 31 -12.96 -21.46 20.67
CA ILE A 31 -11.97 -22.15 19.87
C ILE A 31 -10.76 -22.51 20.74
N ASN A 32 -10.47 -23.79 20.87
CA ASN A 32 -9.22 -24.27 21.47
C ASN A 32 -8.14 -24.26 20.35
N TYR A 33 -7.53 -23.10 20.12
CA TYR A 33 -6.61 -22.85 19.01
C TYR A 33 -5.17 -23.27 19.28
N SER A 34 -4.95 -24.33 19.97
CA SER A 34 -3.59 -24.84 20.21
C SER A 34 -2.88 -25.37 18.92
N SER A 35 -3.56 -25.38 17.75
CA SER A 35 -3.01 -25.97 16.55
C SER A 35 -2.56 -24.94 15.50
N ARG A 36 -1.30 -25.10 15.05
CA ARG A 36 -0.67 -24.36 13.93
C ARG A 36 -1.26 -24.74 12.55
N ASP A 37 -2.33 -25.54 12.53
CA ASP A 37 -2.80 -26.24 11.35
C ASP A 37 -4.02 -25.60 10.70
N TYR A 38 -4.43 -24.41 11.18
CA TYR A 38 -5.59 -23.70 10.65
C TYR A 38 -5.22 -22.54 9.73
N ARG A 39 -6.06 -22.37 8.70
CA ARG A 39 -6.14 -21.18 7.85
C ARG A 39 -7.54 -20.60 7.98
N PHE A 40 -7.65 -19.40 8.52
CA PHE A 40 -8.91 -18.69 8.69
C PHE A 40 -9.20 -17.80 7.48
N ILE A 41 -10.41 -17.87 6.99
CA ILE A 41 -10.92 -17.03 5.92
C ILE A 41 -12.02 -16.17 6.51
N THR A 42 -11.87 -14.84 6.49
CA THR A 42 -12.81 -13.92 7.13
C THR A 42 -12.84 -12.57 6.42
N PHE A 43 -13.95 -11.85 6.58
CA PHE A 43 -14.06 -10.43 6.22
C PHE A 43 -13.87 -9.50 7.44
N GLN A 44 -13.61 -10.06 8.62
CA GLN A 44 -13.41 -9.36 9.89
C GLN A 44 -12.03 -9.70 10.50
N PRO A 45 -10.92 -9.55 9.72
CA PRO A 45 -9.60 -9.96 10.22
C PRO A 45 -9.21 -9.19 11.49
N ASP A 46 -9.62 -7.93 11.63
CA ASP A 46 -9.30 -7.07 12.78
C ASP A 46 -9.95 -7.56 14.07
N LEU A 47 -11.19 -8.03 14.00
CA LEU A 47 -11.87 -8.63 15.14
C LEU A 47 -11.25 -9.99 15.48
N LEU A 48 -10.97 -10.79 14.46
CA LEU A 48 -10.39 -12.11 14.66
C LEU A 48 -9.02 -12.03 15.35
N ILE A 49 -8.12 -11.17 14.91
CA ILE A 49 -6.79 -11.07 15.52
C ILE A 49 -6.84 -10.59 16.97
N ARG A 50 -7.78 -9.72 17.33
CA ARG A 50 -7.98 -9.27 18.73
C ARG A 50 -8.48 -10.38 19.64
N LEU A 51 -9.35 -11.26 19.13
CA LEU A 51 -9.86 -12.41 19.87
C LEU A 51 -8.83 -13.54 20.01
N LEU A 52 -7.85 -13.57 19.09
CA LEU A 52 -6.82 -14.61 18.99
C LEU A 52 -5.45 -14.15 19.52
N GLU A 53 -5.36 -13.13 20.37
CA GLU A 53 -4.14 -12.42 20.78
C GLU A 53 -2.89 -13.31 20.94
N ASP A 54 -3.01 -14.49 21.54
CA ASP A 54 -1.92 -15.44 21.73
C ASP A 54 -1.64 -16.35 20.52
N ILE A 55 -2.51 -16.37 19.50
CA ILE A 55 -2.52 -17.40 18.45
C ILE A 55 -2.11 -16.85 17.08
N THR A 56 -2.21 -15.54 16.87
CA THR A 56 -1.96 -14.87 15.58
C THR A 56 -0.58 -15.12 14.98
N TYR A 57 0.43 -15.38 15.83
CA TYR A 57 1.78 -15.72 15.35
C TYR A 57 1.87 -17.07 14.63
N HIS A 58 0.87 -17.94 14.78
CA HIS A 58 0.87 -19.31 14.27
C HIS A 58 -0.20 -19.58 13.21
N CYS A 59 -1.23 -18.73 13.10
CA CYS A 59 -2.34 -18.91 12.16
C CYS A 59 -2.10 -18.16 10.86
N GLU A 60 -2.70 -18.67 9.80
CA GLU A 60 -2.83 -17.97 8.52
C GLU A 60 -4.22 -17.35 8.44
N ILE A 61 -4.30 -16.11 7.98
CA ILE A 61 -5.58 -15.40 7.81
C ILE A 61 -5.66 -14.88 6.39
N ILE A 62 -6.74 -15.22 5.70
CA ILE A 62 -7.13 -14.68 4.41
C ILE A 62 -8.26 -13.67 4.63
N ASP A 63 -8.03 -12.42 4.22
CA ASP A 63 -9.02 -11.36 4.21
C ASP A 63 -9.82 -11.42 2.92
N PHE A 64 -11.15 -11.63 3.00
CA PHE A 64 -12.03 -11.67 1.84
C PHE A 64 -11.97 -10.42 0.98
N GLU A 65 -11.84 -9.21 1.57
CA GLU A 65 -11.74 -7.97 0.80
C GLU A 65 -10.48 -7.97 -0.09
N CYS A 66 -9.35 -8.39 0.48
CA CYS A 66 -8.08 -8.46 -0.26
C CYS A 66 -8.09 -9.56 -1.32
N LEU A 67 -8.65 -10.73 -0.98
CA LEU A 67 -8.77 -11.86 -1.90
C LEU A 67 -9.70 -11.52 -3.07
N ASP A 68 -10.90 -11.01 -2.79
CA ASP A 68 -11.89 -10.64 -3.80
C ASP A 68 -11.32 -9.62 -4.80
N LYS A 69 -10.64 -8.58 -4.29
CA LYS A 69 -9.99 -7.57 -5.13
C LYS A 69 -8.96 -8.19 -6.07
N GLN A 70 -8.13 -9.11 -5.57
CA GLN A 70 -7.10 -9.78 -6.35
C GLN A 70 -7.70 -10.70 -7.40
N ILE A 71 -8.70 -11.51 -7.04
CA ILE A 71 -9.34 -12.43 -7.98
C ILE A 71 -10.13 -11.67 -9.05
N ARG A 72 -10.97 -10.68 -8.69
CA ARG A 72 -11.73 -9.88 -9.67
C ARG A 72 -10.84 -9.31 -10.76
N GLN A 73 -9.75 -8.65 -10.38
CA GLN A 73 -8.86 -8.06 -11.39
C GLN A 73 -8.14 -9.12 -12.25
N SER A 74 -7.84 -10.30 -11.68
CA SER A 74 -7.12 -11.37 -12.40
C SER A 74 -7.97 -12.05 -13.46
N VAL A 75 -9.30 -12.06 -13.29
CA VAL A 75 -10.25 -12.69 -14.23
C VAL A 75 -11.13 -11.67 -14.95
N GLY A 76 -10.89 -10.36 -14.77
CA GLY A 76 -11.59 -9.28 -15.47
C GLY A 76 -13.01 -8.98 -14.98
N LEU A 77 -13.38 -9.42 -13.77
CA LEU A 77 -14.64 -9.06 -13.14
C LEU A 77 -14.67 -7.57 -12.78
N ALA A 78 -15.86 -6.99 -12.74
CA ALA A 78 -16.03 -5.61 -12.31
C ALA A 78 -15.56 -5.42 -10.87
N MET A 79 -14.81 -4.34 -10.61
CA MET A 79 -14.48 -3.94 -9.26
C MET A 79 -15.72 -3.37 -8.56
N HIS A 80 -15.72 -3.37 -7.22
CA HIS A 80 -16.82 -2.76 -6.48
C HIS A 80 -16.93 -1.26 -6.76
N ASP A 81 -18.13 -0.80 -7.03
CA ASP A 81 -18.45 0.61 -7.07
C ASP A 81 -18.58 1.14 -5.64
N GLY A 82 -17.53 1.81 -5.15
CA GLY A 82 -17.48 2.33 -3.79
C GLY A 82 -16.87 1.37 -2.76
N LYS A 83 -17.50 1.28 -1.58
CA LYS A 83 -16.99 0.44 -0.48
C LYS A 83 -17.29 -1.03 -0.74
N TRP A 84 -16.28 -1.88 -0.52
CA TRP A 84 -16.44 -3.33 -0.58
C TRP A 84 -17.56 -3.82 0.37
N ASN A 85 -18.36 -4.77 -0.09
CA ASN A 85 -19.44 -5.37 0.70
C ASN A 85 -19.67 -6.84 0.33
N ILE A 86 -20.20 -7.60 1.28
CA ILE A 86 -20.47 -9.03 1.17
C ILE A 86 -21.57 -9.34 0.14
N PRO A 87 -22.74 -8.64 0.14
CA PRO A 87 -23.79 -8.92 -0.84
C PRO A 87 -23.30 -8.91 -2.28
N ASN A 88 -22.55 -7.89 -2.68
CA ASN A 88 -22.00 -7.81 -4.03
C ASN A 88 -20.96 -8.90 -4.31
N MET A 89 -20.12 -9.23 -3.31
CA MET A 89 -19.18 -10.33 -3.45
C MET A 89 -19.92 -11.66 -3.69
N LEU A 90 -20.88 -12.02 -2.85
CA LEU A 90 -21.64 -13.27 -3.00
C LEU A 90 -22.43 -13.33 -4.31
N SER A 91 -23.10 -12.23 -4.69
CA SER A 91 -23.80 -12.12 -5.96
C SER A 91 -22.86 -12.38 -7.16
N THR A 92 -21.66 -11.77 -7.13
CA THR A 92 -20.69 -11.90 -8.22
C THR A 92 -20.21 -13.35 -8.43
N TYR A 93 -19.91 -14.08 -7.36
CA TYR A 93 -19.32 -15.42 -7.48
C TYR A 93 -20.34 -16.56 -7.48
N LEU A 94 -21.46 -16.40 -6.80
CA LEU A 94 -22.46 -17.44 -6.63
C LEU A 94 -23.76 -17.17 -7.41
N ASN A 95 -23.87 -16.01 -8.07
CA ASN A 95 -25.09 -15.60 -8.77
C ASN A 95 -26.34 -15.60 -7.88
N VAL A 96 -26.17 -15.28 -6.60
CA VAL A 96 -27.27 -15.10 -5.67
C VAL A 96 -27.77 -13.66 -5.69
N GLU A 97 -29.04 -13.41 -5.36
CA GLU A 97 -29.60 -12.08 -5.29
C GLU A 97 -28.89 -11.23 -4.22
N GLU A 98 -28.53 -9.99 -4.55
CA GLU A 98 -27.97 -9.06 -3.57
C GLU A 98 -29.01 -8.72 -2.52
N ARG A 99 -28.82 -9.19 -1.30
CA ARG A 99 -29.66 -8.86 -0.15
C ARG A 99 -28.79 -8.50 1.06
N ASN A 100 -29.29 -7.64 1.90
CA ASN A 100 -28.71 -7.44 3.21
C ASN A 100 -28.97 -8.70 4.04
N TRP A 101 -27.89 -9.38 4.40
CA TRP A 101 -27.93 -10.52 5.30
C TRP A 101 -28.19 -9.97 6.70
N GLU A 102 -29.46 -10.05 7.15
CA GLU A 102 -29.77 -9.87 8.55
C GLU A 102 -29.19 -11.09 9.29
N TYR A 103 -28.40 -10.81 10.31
CA TYR A 103 -27.56 -11.78 11.00
C TYR A 103 -28.31 -12.83 11.82
N GLU A 104 -29.56 -13.12 11.50
CA GLU A 104 -30.37 -14.13 12.14
C GLU A 104 -30.05 -15.55 11.65
N ASP A 105 -29.42 -15.69 10.46
CA ASP A 105 -29.02 -17.00 9.92
C ASP A 105 -27.52 -17.08 9.58
N TYR A 106 -26.68 -17.11 10.63
CA TYR A 106 -25.23 -17.30 10.48
C TYR A 106 -24.84 -18.58 9.76
N SER A 107 -25.69 -19.60 9.81
CA SER A 107 -25.44 -20.88 9.16
C SER A 107 -25.49 -20.75 7.65
N GLU A 108 -26.49 -20.05 7.11
CA GLU A 108 -26.61 -19.81 5.67
C GLU A 108 -25.45 -18.91 5.17
N LEU A 109 -25.19 -17.81 5.89
CA LEU A 109 -24.10 -16.88 5.51
C LEU A 109 -22.75 -17.59 5.47
N LEU A 110 -22.40 -18.38 6.49
CA LEU A 110 -21.12 -19.08 6.54
C LEU A 110 -20.98 -20.12 5.42
N LYS A 111 -22.06 -20.82 5.05
CA LYS A 111 -22.05 -21.74 3.91
C LYS A 111 -21.80 -21.00 2.62
N LEU A 112 -22.51 -19.89 2.36
CA LEU A 112 -22.31 -19.08 1.18
C LEU A 112 -20.90 -18.49 1.10
N LEU A 113 -20.33 -18.05 2.22
CA LEU A 113 -18.94 -17.57 2.27
C LEU A 113 -17.95 -18.70 1.95
N ALA A 114 -18.18 -19.93 2.43
CA ALA A 114 -17.33 -21.08 2.13
C ALA A 114 -17.41 -21.49 0.65
N ASP A 115 -18.62 -21.49 0.08
CA ASP A 115 -18.84 -21.75 -1.34
C ASP A 115 -18.20 -20.65 -2.21
N CYS A 116 -18.35 -19.38 -1.80
CA CYS A 116 -17.73 -18.23 -2.46
C CYS A 116 -16.20 -18.34 -2.45
N TYR A 117 -15.60 -18.68 -1.31
CA TYR A 117 -14.17 -18.91 -1.22
C TYR A 117 -13.69 -20.03 -2.13
N SER A 118 -14.42 -21.16 -2.16
CA SER A 118 -14.13 -22.30 -3.04
C SER A 118 -14.20 -21.89 -4.51
N LYS A 119 -15.21 -21.08 -4.87
CA LYS A 119 -15.36 -20.55 -6.24
C LYS A 119 -14.25 -19.57 -6.61
N MET A 120 -13.87 -18.66 -5.70
CA MET A 120 -12.72 -17.75 -5.90
C MET A 120 -11.43 -18.56 -6.14
N LYS A 121 -11.23 -19.65 -5.40
CA LYS A 121 -10.05 -20.53 -5.53
C LYS A 121 -10.02 -21.23 -6.88
N GLU A 122 -11.18 -21.68 -7.37
CA GLU A 122 -11.33 -22.31 -8.68
C GLU A 122 -10.98 -21.35 -9.81
N ILE A 123 -11.63 -20.18 -9.88
CA ILE A 123 -11.46 -19.24 -11.00
C ILE A 123 -10.16 -18.44 -10.92
N GLY A 124 -9.62 -18.25 -9.72
CA GLY A 124 -8.38 -17.52 -9.45
C GLY A 124 -7.13 -18.40 -9.39
N GLN A 125 -7.16 -19.61 -9.98
CA GLN A 125 -6.08 -20.60 -9.88
C GLN A 125 -4.72 -20.04 -10.31
N ASP A 126 -4.67 -19.16 -11.32
CA ASP A 126 -3.44 -18.52 -11.82
C ASP A 126 -2.77 -17.58 -10.77
N GLU A 127 -3.55 -17.05 -9.83
CA GLU A 127 -3.07 -16.18 -8.74
C GLU A 127 -2.72 -16.95 -7.47
N TRP A 128 -3.14 -18.22 -7.35
CA TRP A 128 -3.09 -18.92 -6.08
C TRP A 128 -1.67 -19.14 -5.56
N ASP A 129 -0.72 -19.37 -6.44
CA ASP A 129 0.70 -19.52 -6.07
C ASP A 129 1.27 -18.25 -5.44
N ARG A 130 0.88 -17.07 -5.94
CA ARG A 130 1.22 -15.79 -5.33
C ARG A 130 0.53 -15.59 -3.98
N ILE A 131 -0.77 -15.91 -3.88
CA ILE A 131 -1.52 -15.82 -2.64
C ILE A 131 -0.84 -16.64 -1.55
N GLU A 132 -0.50 -17.90 -1.83
CA GLU A 132 0.17 -18.80 -0.90
C GLU A 132 1.57 -18.33 -0.48
N LYS A 133 2.38 -17.86 -1.43
CA LYS A 133 3.81 -17.57 -1.18
C LYS A 133 4.09 -16.15 -0.75
N ILE A 134 3.18 -15.22 -1.04
CA ILE A 134 3.40 -13.79 -0.80
C ILE A 134 2.32 -13.20 0.11
N GLU A 135 1.03 -13.29 -0.28
CA GLU A 135 -0.02 -12.53 0.40
C GLU A 135 -0.31 -13.09 1.80
N ILE A 136 -0.45 -14.39 1.95
CA ILE A 136 -0.70 -15.03 3.26
C ILE A 136 0.47 -14.81 4.22
N PRO A 137 1.75 -15.06 3.85
CA PRO A 137 2.89 -14.76 4.73
C PRO A 137 2.99 -13.29 5.12
N VAL A 138 2.73 -12.36 4.19
CA VAL A 138 2.75 -10.92 4.50
C VAL A 138 1.63 -10.55 5.46
N ASN A 139 0.40 -11.04 5.24
CA ASN A 139 -0.72 -10.76 6.15
C ASN A 139 -0.40 -11.20 7.59
N LYS A 140 0.25 -12.34 7.78
CA LYS A 140 0.70 -12.79 9.10
C LYS A 140 1.62 -11.76 9.77
N ILE A 141 2.57 -11.19 9.02
CA ILE A 141 3.51 -10.18 9.54
C ILE A 141 2.77 -8.88 9.87
N LEU A 142 1.86 -8.46 8.98
CA LEU A 142 1.07 -7.24 9.14
C LEU A 142 0.14 -7.31 10.36
N TYR A 143 -0.54 -8.43 10.54
CA TYR A 143 -1.42 -8.63 11.71
C TYR A 143 -0.62 -8.67 13.02
N GLY A 144 0.58 -9.23 13.01
CA GLY A 144 1.51 -9.12 14.14
C GLY A 144 1.93 -7.67 14.43
N ALA A 145 2.17 -6.87 13.40
CA ALA A 145 2.44 -5.44 13.57
C ALA A 145 1.20 -4.67 14.06
N GLN A 146 0.01 -5.00 13.58
CA GLN A 146 -1.24 -4.41 14.00
C GLN A 146 -1.52 -4.64 15.50
N LEU A 147 -1.32 -5.86 15.98
CA LEU A 147 -1.50 -6.19 17.42
C LEU A 147 -0.53 -5.43 18.32
N ARG A 148 0.73 -5.28 17.90
CA ARG A 148 1.70 -4.47 18.66
C ARG A 148 1.35 -3.00 18.65
N GLY A 149 0.75 -2.52 17.57
CA GLY A 149 0.47 -1.13 17.35
C GLY A 149 1.71 -0.26 17.17
N CYS A 150 1.48 1.02 17.04
CA CYS A 150 2.51 2.05 16.93
C CYS A 150 2.42 2.98 18.14
N TYR A 151 3.56 3.30 18.73
CA TYR A 151 3.60 4.35 19.75
C TYR A 151 3.16 5.69 19.16
N PHE A 152 2.52 6.50 19.98
CA PHE A 152 2.11 7.83 19.60
C PHE A 152 2.16 8.79 20.78
N LYS A 153 2.94 9.87 20.65
CA LYS A 153 3.12 10.88 21.68
C LYS A 153 1.90 11.82 21.75
N ASN A 154 1.00 11.50 22.66
CA ASN A 154 -0.31 12.15 22.78
C ASN A 154 -0.24 13.61 23.22
N GLU A 155 0.68 13.93 24.13
CA GLU A 155 0.81 15.25 24.75
C GLU A 155 1.12 16.37 23.75
N ASP A 156 1.77 16.04 22.62
CA ASP A 156 2.11 16.99 21.57
C ASP A 156 0.98 17.21 20.55
N LEU A 157 -0.09 16.42 20.62
CA LEU A 157 -1.13 16.39 19.58
C LEU A 157 -1.99 17.66 19.55
N GLU A 158 -2.51 18.08 20.71
CA GLU A 158 -3.42 19.23 20.81
C GLU A 158 -2.73 20.56 20.39
N PRO A 159 -1.49 20.85 20.84
CA PRO A 159 -0.73 22.00 20.35
C PRO A 159 -0.54 21.99 18.83
N LEU A 160 -0.22 20.83 18.25
CA LEU A 160 -0.02 20.70 16.81
C LEU A 160 -1.32 20.88 16.01
N CYS A 161 -2.42 20.28 16.45
CA CYS A 161 -3.70 20.49 15.82
C CYS A 161 -4.11 21.96 15.85
N SER A 162 -3.88 22.63 16.98
CA SER A 162 -4.14 24.07 17.14
C SER A 162 -3.26 24.94 16.22
N GLU A 163 -2.00 24.57 16.02
CA GLU A 163 -1.11 25.22 15.05
C GLU A 163 -1.61 25.04 13.63
N LEU A 164 -1.97 23.82 13.23
CA LEU A 164 -2.49 23.53 11.89
C LEU A 164 -3.78 24.28 11.61
N HIS A 165 -4.69 24.37 12.58
CA HIS A 165 -5.91 25.18 12.44
C HIS A 165 -5.60 26.66 12.23
N ARG A 166 -4.65 27.23 12.98
CA ARG A 166 -4.22 28.61 12.79
C ARG A 166 -3.63 28.86 11.42
N ASN A 167 -2.78 27.93 10.93
CA ASN A 167 -2.18 28.02 9.60
C ASN A 167 -3.24 27.99 8.50
N ILE A 168 -4.18 27.04 8.56
CA ILE A 168 -5.30 26.94 7.62
C ILE A 168 -6.15 28.23 7.62
N TYR A 169 -6.44 28.75 8.80
CA TYR A 169 -7.18 30.02 8.93
C TYR A 169 -6.40 31.19 8.30
N GLY A 170 -5.10 31.29 8.55
CA GLY A 170 -4.22 32.29 7.95
C GLY A 170 -4.24 32.25 6.43
N TYR A 171 -4.11 31.07 5.82
CA TYR A 171 -4.18 30.92 4.37
C TYR A 171 -5.56 31.24 3.78
N LYS A 172 -6.66 30.93 4.50
CA LYS A 172 -8.01 31.33 4.09
C LYS A 172 -8.16 32.85 4.07
N ASN A 173 -7.65 33.54 5.07
CA ASN A 173 -7.62 35.00 5.10
C ASN A 173 -6.79 35.59 3.96
N GLU A 174 -5.62 34.99 3.66
CA GLU A 174 -4.78 35.40 2.53
C GLU A 174 -5.54 35.29 1.20
N ILE A 175 -6.25 34.19 0.96
CA ILE A 175 -7.10 34.01 -0.22
C ILE A 175 -8.19 35.10 -0.27
N GLN A 176 -8.86 35.36 0.84
CA GLN A 176 -9.93 36.37 0.87
C GLN A 176 -9.40 37.78 0.61
N LEU A 177 -8.28 38.16 1.27
CA LEU A 177 -7.70 39.52 1.17
C LEU A 177 -7.06 39.77 -0.22
N ASN A 178 -6.32 38.80 -0.74
CA ASN A 178 -5.53 38.97 -1.97
C ASN A 178 -6.32 38.65 -3.25
N LEU A 179 -7.28 37.72 -3.17
CA LEU A 179 -8.00 37.20 -4.34
C LEU A 179 -9.50 37.55 -4.32
N GLY A 180 -9.99 38.15 -3.24
CA GLY A 180 -11.42 38.44 -3.08
C GLY A 180 -12.31 37.18 -3.14
N PHE A 181 -11.78 36.01 -2.78
CA PHE A 181 -12.46 34.73 -2.83
C PHE A 181 -12.76 34.25 -1.41
N THR A 182 -14.05 34.09 -1.10
CA THR A 182 -14.49 33.71 0.26
C THR A 182 -14.42 32.23 0.56
N GLY A 183 -14.25 31.38 -0.47
CA GLY A 183 -14.08 29.93 -0.33
C GLY A 183 -12.61 29.53 -0.18
N SER A 184 -12.39 28.29 0.27
CA SER A 184 -11.05 27.67 0.30
C SER A 184 -10.97 26.45 -0.62
N ASP A 185 -11.99 26.22 -1.44
CA ASP A 185 -12.02 25.14 -2.41
C ASP A 185 -11.31 25.55 -3.70
N LEU A 186 -10.22 24.84 -3.99
CA LEU A 186 -9.38 25.10 -5.15
C LEU A 186 -10.14 24.92 -6.46
N GLU A 187 -10.97 23.88 -6.57
CA GLU A 187 -11.69 23.59 -7.81
C GLU A 187 -12.67 24.71 -8.18
N SER A 188 -13.40 25.21 -7.20
CA SER A 188 -14.31 26.35 -7.36
C SER A 188 -13.56 27.60 -7.80
N TYR A 189 -12.36 27.86 -7.25
CA TYR A 189 -11.53 28.97 -7.67
C TYR A 189 -11.02 28.81 -9.10
N LEU A 190 -10.46 27.65 -9.46
CA LEU A 190 -9.96 27.36 -10.82
C LEU A 190 -11.06 27.51 -11.86
N ARG A 191 -12.28 27.05 -11.54
CA ARG A 191 -13.46 27.21 -12.39
C ARG A 191 -13.84 28.69 -12.58
N LYS A 192 -13.87 29.46 -11.48
CA LYS A 192 -14.16 30.90 -11.52
C LYS A 192 -13.14 31.67 -12.37
N MET A 193 -11.88 31.30 -12.29
CA MET A 193 -10.78 31.96 -13.01
C MET A 193 -10.55 31.37 -14.40
N SER A 194 -11.34 30.37 -14.82
CA SER A 194 -11.19 29.66 -16.11
C SER A 194 -9.80 29.05 -16.31
N ILE A 195 -9.13 28.66 -15.22
CA ILE A 195 -7.83 28.00 -15.26
C ILE A 195 -8.05 26.53 -15.61
N LYS A 196 -7.50 26.12 -16.76
CA LYS A 196 -7.58 24.73 -17.22
C LYS A 196 -6.67 23.81 -16.41
N HIS A 197 -7.20 22.69 -15.99
CA HIS A 197 -6.45 21.64 -15.28
C HIS A 197 -6.98 20.26 -15.72
N ASN A 198 -6.10 19.24 -15.62
CA ASN A 198 -6.47 17.87 -15.99
C ASN A 198 -6.96 17.11 -14.76
N THR A 199 -6.32 17.31 -13.62
CA THR A 199 -6.66 16.67 -12.35
C THR A 199 -6.45 17.65 -11.19
N LEU A 200 -6.88 17.26 -9.99
CA LEU A 200 -6.56 17.97 -8.75
C LEU A 200 -5.52 17.22 -7.90
N GLU A 201 -4.71 16.39 -8.54
CA GLU A 201 -3.59 15.73 -7.87
C GLU A 201 -2.48 16.73 -7.52
N ASP A 202 -1.69 16.39 -6.49
CA ASP A 202 -0.65 17.29 -5.96
C ASP A 202 0.41 17.68 -6.99
N SER A 203 0.74 16.79 -7.92
CA SER A 203 1.68 17.04 -9.03
C SER A 203 1.16 18.15 -9.95
N GLU A 204 -0.10 18.06 -10.34
CA GLU A 204 -0.74 19.05 -11.20
C GLU A 204 -0.93 20.39 -10.46
N ILE A 205 -1.35 20.36 -9.20
CA ILE A 205 -1.46 21.57 -8.39
C ILE A 205 -0.10 22.25 -8.23
N LYS A 206 0.98 21.49 -8.01
CA LYS A 206 2.35 22.02 -7.94
C LYS A 206 2.77 22.66 -9.27
N ARG A 207 2.36 22.07 -10.41
CA ARG A 207 2.56 22.65 -11.74
C ARG A 207 1.79 23.96 -11.92
N LEU A 208 0.49 23.94 -11.58
CA LEU A 208 -0.36 25.14 -11.65
C LEU A 208 0.17 26.28 -10.78
N CYS A 209 0.67 26.00 -9.57
CA CYS A 209 1.25 27.02 -8.71
C CYS A 209 2.52 27.69 -9.30
N LYS A 210 3.24 27.01 -10.21
CA LYS A 210 4.36 27.64 -10.94
C LYS A 210 3.87 28.67 -11.98
N GLU A 211 2.78 28.38 -12.65
CA GLU A 211 2.16 29.24 -13.65
C GLU A 211 1.26 30.32 -12.99
N HIS A 212 0.66 30.00 -11.85
CA HIS A 212 -0.28 30.76 -11.07
C HIS A 212 0.13 30.80 -9.59
N PRO A 213 1.11 31.64 -9.19
CA PRO A 213 1.60 31.70 -7.81
C PRO A 213 0.53 32.00 -6.75
N GLU A 214 -0.55 32.68 -7.16
CA GLU A 214 -1.72 32.95 -6.33
C GLU A 214 -2.47 31.69 -5.86
N LEU A 215 -2.20 30.53 -6.43
CA LEU A 215 -2.78 29.24 -6.01
C LEU A 215 -2.04 28.62 -4.81
N GLU A 216 -0.85 29.11 -4.45
CA GLU A 216 -0.04 28.54 -3.39
C GLU A 216 -0.74 28.45 -2.02
N PRO A 217 -1.57 29.43 -1.57
CA PRO A 217 -2.34 29.30 -0.34
C PRO A 217 -3.32 28.10 -0.37
N PHE A 218 -3.98 27.82 -1.50
CA PHE A 218 -4.86 26.65 -1.63
C PHE A 218 -4.08 25.34 -1.50
N ARG A 219 -2.90 25.27 -2.11
CA ARG A 219 -2.02 24.09 -1.99
C ARG A 219 -1.60 23.87 -0.54
N LYS A 220 -1.24 24.94 0.17
CA LYS A 220 -0.89 24.90 1.59
C LYS A 220 -2.07 24.44 2.45
N ILE A 221 -3.27 24.98 2.24
CA ILE A 221 -4.49 24.53 2.94
C ILE A 221 -4.69 23.03 2.76
N ARG A 222 -4.61 22.49 1.53
CA ARG A 222 -4.79 21.06 1.28
C ARG A 222 -3.74 20.21 2.00
N LYS A 223 -2.49 20.65 2.03
CA LYS A 223 -1.41 19.98 2.73
C LYS A 223 -1.66 19.93 4.24
N GLU A 224 -1.96 21.11 4.84
CA GLU A 224 -2.20 21.18 6.29
C GLU A 224 -3.50 20.46 6.69
N GLN A 225 -4.53 20.49 5.86
CA GLN A 225 -5.77 19.75 6.11
C GLN A 225 -5.56 18.23 6.13
N ARG A 226 -4.71 17.69 5.23
CA ARG A 226 -4.34 16.26 5.26
C ARG A 226 -3.58 15.89 6.53
N ASN A 227 -2.62 16.72 6.93
CA ASN A 227 -1.88 16.54 8.17
C ASN A 227 -2.82 16.56 9.38
N LEU A 228 -3.70 17.56 9.44
CA LEU A 228 -4.68 17.69 10.51
C LEU A 228 -5.61 16.50 10.59
N ASN A 229 -6.16 16.05 9.45
CA ASN A 229 -7.03 14.87 9.42
C ASN A 229 -6.30 13.61 9.91
N CYS A 230 -5.03 13.43 9.54
CA CYS A 230 -4.24 12.31 10.04
C CYS A 230 -4.03 12.39 11.56
N LEU A 231 -3.69 13.56 12.09
CA LEU A 231 -3.48 13.77 13.53
C LEU A 231 -4.79 13.60 14.32
N LEU A 232 -5.91 14.09 13.80
CA LEU A 232 -7.23 13.92 14.43
C LEU A 232 -7.67 12.44 14.45
N LEU A 233 -7.39 11.68 13.39
CA LEU A 233 -7.64 10.23 13.39
C LEU A 233 -6.76 9.51 14.43
N LEU A 234 -5.51 9.90 14.56
CA LEU A 234 -4.62 9.40 15.63
C LEU A 234 -5.21 9.71 17.02
N SER A 235 -5.77 10.90 17.22
CA SER A 235 -6.43 11.29 18.46
C SER A 235 -7.68 10.47 18.76
N ALA A 236 -8.53 10.22 17.76
CA ALA A 236 -9.82 9.57 17.92
C ALA A 236 -9.72 8.08 18.31
N ILE A 237 -8.62 7.41 17.93
CA ILE A 237 -8.43 5.96 18.18
C ILE A 237 -7.91 5.68 19.60
N ARG A 238 -7.68 6.73 20.41
CA ARG A 238 -6.98 6.60 21.68
C ARG A 238 -7.72 7.18 22.83
N HIS A 239 -7.84 6.38 23.86
CA HIS A 239 -8.38 6.89 25.12
C HIS A 239 -7.37 6.83 26.28
N ASP A 240 -6.59 5.75 26.45
CA ASP A 240 -5.79 5.56 27.68
C ASP A 240 -4.36 5.03 27.48
N SER A 241 -3.93 4.73 26.26
CA SER A 241 -2.58 4.24 25.98
C SER A 241 -1.90 5.06 24.91
N ASN A 242 -0.56 5.16 24.97
CA ASN A 242 0.22 5.78 23.91
C ASN A 242 0.43 4.84 22.71
N ILE A 243 -0.53 3.94 22.44
CA ILE A 243 -0.47 2.94 21.37
C ILE A 243 -1.64 3.16 20.42
N CYS A 244 -1.37 3.28 19.14
CA CYS A 244 -2.33 3.32 18.04
C CYS A 244 -2.21 2.02 17.24
N THR A 245 -3.32 1.38 16.92
CA THR A 245 -3.39 0.11 16.18
C THR A 245 -4.02 0.34 14.81
N PRO A 246 -3.25 0.75 13.78
CA PRO A 246 -3.78 0.96 12.43
C PRO A 246 -4.22 -0.36 11.80
N LEU A 247 -5.20 -0.29 10.91
CA LEU A 247 -5.65 -1.44 10.13
C LEU A 247 -4.72 -1.64 8.92
N PHE A 248 -4.24 -2.85 8.70
CA PHE A 248 -3.42 -3.19 7.56
C PHE A 248 -4.20 -3.99 6.52
N LYS A 249 -4.08 -3.60 5.26
CA LYS A 249 -4.55 -4.35 4.10
C LYS A 249 -3.36 -4.75 3.24
N GLY A 250 -3.01 -6.03 3.27
CA GLY A 250 -1.85 -6.55 2.54
C GLY A 250 -1.97 -6.35 1.04
N PHE A 251 -3.16 -6.58 0.47
CA PHE A 251 -3.51 -6.28 -0.92
C PHE A 251 -4.49 -5.09 -0.96
N GLY A 252 -4.02 -3.92 -0.56
CA GLY A 252 -4.87 -2.74 -0.37
C GLY A 252 -5.23 -2.00 -1.67
N SER A 253 -4.39 -2.08 -2.71
CA SER A 253 -4.60 -1.46 -4.03
C SER A 253 -4.56 -2.50 -5.16
N THR A 254 -4.98 -2.13 -6.36
CA THR A 254 -4.88 -2.98 -7.56
C THR A 254 -3.44 -3.37 -7.89
N THR A 255 -2.47 -2.53 -7.56
CA THR A 255 -1.03 -2.85 -7.69
C THR A 255 -0.51 -3.75 -6.56
N GLY A 256 -1.37 -4.19 -5.63
CA GLY A 256 -1.01 -5.05 -4.50
C GLY A 256 -0.20 -4.36 -3.41
N ARG A 257 -0.16 -3.02 -3.36
CA ARG A 257 0.53 -2.29 -2.28
C ARG A 257 -0.17 -2.50 -0.94
N ILE A 258 0.65 -2.55 0.12
CA ILE A 258 0.15 -2.54 1.49
C ILE A 258 -0.42 -1.15 1.79
N ILE A 259 -1.64 -1.11 2.34
CA ILE A 259 -2.29 0.12 2.76
C ILE A 259 -2.56 0.06 4.26
N MET A 260 -2.28 1.16 4.94
CA MET A 260 -2.68 1.40 6.33
C MET A 260 -3.91 2.29 6.34
N LYS A 261 -4.88 1.92 7.15
CA LYS A 261 -6.12 2.70 7.38
C LYS A 261 -6.32 2.89 8.90
N GLU A 262 -7.05 3.89 9.27
CA GLU A 262 -7.58 4.10 10.62
C GLU A 262 -6.53 3.97 11.76
N PRO A 263 -5.49 4.79 11.75
CA PRO A 263 -5.17 5.89 10.85
C PRO A 263 -4.21 5.51 9.71
N ALA A 264 -4.26 6.27 8.63
CA ALA A 264 -3.35 6.13 7.49
C ALA A 264 -1.97 6.75 7.78
N ILE A 265 -1.20 6.16 8.69
CA ILE A 265 0.12 6.67 9.13
C ILE A 265 1.08 6.89 7.95
N GLN A 266 0.97 6.11 6.89
CA GLN A 266 1.76 6.26 5.66
C GLN A 266 1.64 7.66 5.04
N ASN A 267 0.53 8.37 5.31
CA ASN A 267 0.27 9.72 4.81
C ASN A 267 0.76 10.81 5.78
N LEU A 268 1.28 10.45 6.95
CA LEU A 268 1.82 11.40 7.91
C LEU A 268 3.08 12.05 7.33
N ASN A 269 3.09 13.39 7.31
CA ASN A 269 4.25 14.13 6.85
C ASN A 269 5.48 13.79 7.72
N SER A 270 6.67 13.70 7.08
CA SER A 270 7.94 13.37 7.77
C SER A 270 8.17 14.23 9.01
N LYS A 271 7.89 15.53 8.94
CA LYS A 271 8.05 16.47 10.06
C LYS A 271 7.25 16.12 11.33
N TYR A 272 6.23 15.22 11.24
CA TYR A 272 5.43 14.77 12.38
C TYR A 272 5.72 13.34 12.80
N ARG A 273 6.63 12.65 12.11
CA ARG A 273 6.95 11.25 12.44
C ARG A 273 7.60 11.08 13.80
N TYR A 274 8.22 12.13 14.35
CA TYR A 274 8.75 12.10 15.70
C TYR A 274 7.69 11.77 16.78
N LEU A 275 6.40 12.04 16.48
CA LEU A 275 5.28 11.65 17.35
C LEU A 275 5.15 10.13 17.52
N LEU A 276 5.69 9.36 16.58
CA LEU A 276 5.65 7.90 16.60
C LEU A 276 6.87 7.27 17.31
N LYS A 277 7.74 8.11 17.88
CA LYS A 277 8.95 7.67 18.57
C LYS A 277 8.65 7.35 20.03
N ASN A 278 8.75 6.07 20.40
CA ASN A 278 8.75 5.67 21.79
C ASN A 278 10.16 5.81 22.36
N GLU A 279 10.35 6.75 23.29
CA GLU A 279 11.64 6.93 23.98
C GLU A 279 11.95 5.78 24.97
N SER A 280 10.92 5.00 25.34
CA SER A 280 11.03 3.88 26.29
C SER A 280 10.92 2.53 25.56
N LEU A 281 11.76 2.30 24.54
CA LEU A 281 11.87 0.97 23.94
C LEU A 281 12.31 -0.08 24.98
N PRO A 282 11.94 -1.36 24.79
CA PRO A 282 12.48 -2.42 25.60
C PRO A 282 14.01 -2.38 25.61
N PHE A 283 14.63 -2.68 26.77
CA PHE A 283 16.08 -2.68 26.90
C PHE A 283 16.73 -3.58 25.83
N GLY A 284 17.75 -3.05 25.17
CA GLY A 284 18.44 -3.77 24.10
C GLY A 284 17.79 -3.68 22.73
N TYR A 285 16.72 -2.89 22.56
CA TYR A 285 16.11 -2.66 21.25
C TYR A 285 16.39 -1.25 20.72
N ARG A 286 16.36 -1.12 19.39
CA ARG A 286 16.48 0.16 18.67
C ARG A 286 15.59 0.19 17.45
N TYR A 287 15.34 1.38 16.92
CA TYR A 287 14.67 1.56 15.63
C TYR A 287 15.66 1.38 14.48
N VAL A 288 15.20 0.73 13.42
CA VAL A 288 15.90 0.61 12.15
C VAL A 288 14.89 0.86 11.03
N TYR A 289 15.14 1.88 10.23
CA TYR A 289 14.30 2.22 9.07
C TYR A 289 15.08 1.96 7.78
N VAL A 290 14.65 0.95 7.02
CA VAL A 290 15.31 0.51 5.79
C VAL A 290 14.47 0.93 4.60
N ASP A 291 15.10 1.55 3.60
CA ASP A 291 14.46 2.19 2.47
C ASP A 291 15.16 1.82 1.15
N TYR A 292 14.37 1.50 0.11
CA TYR A 292 14.84 1.34 -1.24
C TYR A 292 15.03 2.70 -1.93
N GLY A 293 16.27 3.03 -2.34
CA GLY A 293 16.54 4.26 -3.09
C GLY A 293 16.15 4.13 -4.55
N GLN A 294 15.36 5.09 -5.07
CA GLN A 294 14.92 5.12 -6.48
C GLN A 294 14.33 3.77 -6.95
N PHE A 295 13.49 3.16 -6.13
CA PHE A 295 13.09 1.75 -6.24
C PHE A 295 12.59 1.36 -7.64
N GLU A 296 11.61 2.10 -8.18
CA GLU A 296 11.01 1.82 -9.49
C GLU A 296 11.99 2.09 -10.64
N ALA A 297 12.88 3.08 -10.49
CA ALA A 297 13.95 3.30 -11.45
C ALA A 297 14.97 2.14 -11.47
N GLY A 298 15.20 1.51 -10.31
CA GLY A 298 16.02 0.31 -10.20
C GLY A 298 15.40 -0.90 -10.88
N ILE A 299 14.09 -1.10 -10.72
CA ILE A 299 13.34 -2.16 -11.40
C ILE A 299 13.47 -1.97 -12.92
N LEU A 300 13.19 -0.76 -13.42
CA LEU A 300 13.32 -0.44 -14.84
C LEU A 300 14.74 -0.62 -15.35
N ALA A 301 15.75 -0.16 -14.60
CA ALA A 301 17.15 -0.35 -14.98
C ALA A 301 17.52 -1.83 -15.09
N GLY A 302 16.96 -2.67 -14.21
CA GLY A 302 17.20 -4.11 -14.28
C GLY A 302 16.47 -4.82 -15.41
N LEU A 303 15.29 -4.33 -15.80
CA LEU A 303 14.52 -4.85 -16.93
C LEU A 303 15.13 -4.46 -18.29
N THR A 304 15.84 -3.35 -18.36
CA THR A 304 16.59 -2.98 -19.55
C THR A 304 17.93 -3.73 -19.60
N ASP A 305 18.40 -4.09 -20.78
CA ASP A 305 19.78 -4.61 -20.96
C ASP A 305 20.81 -3.50 -21.08
N ASN A 306 20.49 -2.29 -20.64
CA ASN A 306 21.35 -1.13 -20.77
C ASN A 306 22.33 -1.01 -19.59
N PRO A 307 23.63 -1.36 -19.75
CA PRO A 307 24.59 -1.34 -18.65
C PRO A 307 24.87 0.07 -18.11
N LYS A 308 24.67 1.11 -18.96
CA LYS A 308 24.88 2.50 -18.54
C LYS A 308 23.75 2.97 -17.62
N LEU A 309 22.50 2.55 -17.88
CA LEU A 309 21.37 2.86 -16.99
C LEU A 309 21.54 2.17 -15.65
N LYS A 310 21.94 0.88 -15.64
CA LYS A 310 22.22 0.13 -14.40
C LYS A 310 23.30 0.84 -13.58
N LEU A 311 24.39 1.27 -14.21
CA LEU A 311 25.45 1.99 -13.53
C LEU A 311 25.01 3.35 -12.99
N LEU A 312 24.15 4.09 -13.70
CA LEU A 312 23.56 5.34 -13.22
C LEU A 312 22.68 5.08 -11.98
N TYR A 313 21.87 4.04 -12.03
CA TYR A 313 21.06 3.65 -10.88
C TYR A 313 21.91 3.27 -9.67
N GLU A 314 22.89 2.37 -9.83
CA GLU A 314 23.78 1.93 -8.74
C GLU A 314 24.54 3.10 -8.07
N LYS A 315 24.76 4.19 -8.82
CA LYS A 315 25.39 5.44 -8.34
C LYS A 315 24.39 6.49 -7.82
N ASP A 316 23.09 6.18 -7.76
CA ASP A 316 22.04 7.14 -7.38
C ASP A 316 21.98 8.39 -8.31
N LYS A 317 22.23 8.21 -9.62
CA LYS A 317 22.39 9.30 -10.60
C LYS A 317 21.35 9.32 -11.74
N VAL A 318 20.31 8.46 -11.69
CA VAL A 318 19.30 8.38 -12.77
C VAL A 318 18.61 9.73 -12.99
N TYR A 319 18.06 10.33 -11.93
CA TYR A 319 17.36 11.62 -12.05
C TYR A 319 18.30 12.78 -12.32
N GLU A 320 19.55 12.71 -11.87
CA GLU A 320 20.56 13.73 -12.16
C GLU A 320 20.96 13.71 -13.64
N GLU A 321 21.14 12.54 -14.24
CA GLU A 321 21.42 12.40 -15.66
C GLU A 321 20.21 12.84 -16.51
N LEU A 322 18.98 12.48 -16.10
CA LEU A 322 17.77 12.97 -16.75
C LEU A 322 17.70 14.51 -16.69
N ARG A 323 17.92 15.10 -15.50
CA ARG A 323 17.99 16.55 -15.32
C ARG A 323 18.97 17.20 -16.28
N ARG A 324 20.21 16.67 -16.34
CA ARG A 324 21.28 17.18 -17.19
C ARG A 324 20.94 17.10 -18.68
N MET A 325 20.40 15.97 -19.14
CA MET A 325 20.06 15.76 -20.56
C MET A 325 18.87 16.61 -21.00
N SER A 326 17.86 16.74 -20.13
CA SER A 326 16.63 17.47 -20.42
C SER A 326 16.73 18.97 -20.08
N LYS A 327 17.83 19.41 -19.47
CA LYS A 327 18.05 20.78 -18.98
C LYS A 327 16.97 21.22 -17.98
N PHE A 328 16.49 20.30 -17.13
CA PHE A 328 15.56 20.65 -16.06
C PHE A 328 16.27 21.44 -14.95
N GLU A 329 15.52 22.30 -14.30
CA GLU A 329 15.99 23.20 -13.26
C GLU A 329 16.57 22.44 -12.06
N ASP A 330 15.85 21.46 -11.56
CA ASP A 330 16.21 20.69 -10.37
C ASP A 330 15.97 19.17 -10.53
N ARG A 331 16.47 18.41 -9.55
CA ARG A 331 16.36 16.94 -9.49
C ARG A 331 14.90 16.49 -9.29
N ASP A 332 14.11 17.25 -8.57
CA ASP A 332 12.70 16.92 -8.27
C ASP A 332 11.84 17.05 -9.53
N THR A 333 12.11 18.05 -10.35
CA THR A 333 11.51 18.21 -11.68
C THR A 333 11.84 17.00 -12.57
N ALA A 334 13.10 16.55 -12.58
CA ALA A 334 13.49 15.35 -13.33
C ALA A 334 12.82 14.08 -12.78
N LYS A 335 12.74 13.93 -11.47
CA LYS A 335 12.02 12.83 -10.81
C LYS A 335 10.54 12.83 -11.21
N THR A 336 9.88 13.97 -11.18
CA THR A 336 8.47 14.10 -11.60
C THR A 336 8.28 13.74 -13.07
N ALA A 337 9.17 14.22 -13.96
CA ALA A 337 9.13 13.89 -15.38
C ALA A 337 9.37 12.39 -15.64
N PHE A 338 10.25 11.75 -14.87
CA PHE A 338 10.51 10.31 -14.95
C PHE A 338 9.25 9.50 -14.63
N TYR A 339 8.60 9.79 -13.50
CA TYR A 339 7.38 9.08 -13.12
C TYR A 339 6.20 9.38 -14.03
N CYS A 340 6.09 10.61 -14.53
CA CYS A 340 5.07 10.96 -15.53
C CYS A 340 5.22 10.07 -16.77
N PHE A 341 6.42 9.89 -17.27
CA PHE A 341 6.71 9.00 -18.39
C PHE A 341 6.40 7.53 -18.07
N VAL A 342 6.92 7.02 -16.95
CA VAL A 342 6.78 5.61 -16.56
C VAL A 342 5.31 5.21 -16.38
N TYR A 343 4.47 6.13 -15.93
CA TYR A 343 3.04 5.89 -15.71
C TYR A 343 2.16 6.28 -16.90
N GLY A 344 2.73 6.36 -18.09
CA GLY A 344 1.98 6.60 -19.32
C GLY A 344 1.48 8.03 -19.50
N GLY A 345 2.02 8.98 -18.74
CA GLY A 345 1.76 10.40 -18.92
C GLY A 345 2.52 11.00 -20.12
N ILE A 346 2.32 12.29 -20.33
CA ILE A 346 2.98 13.03 -21.42
C ILE A 346 4.48 13.08 -21.19
N ILE A 347 5.28 12.78 -22.21
CA ILE A 347 6.74 12.98 -22.18
C ILE A 347 7.03 14.48 -22.11
N TRP A 348 7.74 14.89 -21.08
CA TRP A 348 8.12 16.29 -20.93
C TRP A 348 9.17 16.68 -21.96
N LYS A 349 9.00 17.88 -22.52
CA LYS A 349 9.90 18.43 -23.56
C LYS A 349 11.37 18.33 -23.14
N GLY A 350 12.18 17.71 -23.96
CA GLY A 350 13.61 17.49 -23.74
C GLY A 350 13.95 16.17 -23.01
N ALA A 351 12.97 15.44 -22.47
CA ALA A 351 13.20 14.16 -21.80
C ALA A 351 13.24 12.95 -22.76
N GLU A 352 12.74 13.10 -23.98
CA GLU A 352 12.62 12.03 -24.98
C GLU A 352 13.96 11.34 -25.27
N SER A 353 15.01 12.14 -25.39
CA SER A 353 16.36 11.65 -25.68
C SER A 353 16.93 10.77 -24.57
N PHE A 354 16.58 11.04 -23.31
CA PHE A 354 16.97 10.20 -22.18
C PHE A 354 16.27 8.84 -22.25
N PHE A 355 14.95 8.83 -22.39
CA PHE A 355 14.17 7.60 -22.39
C PHE A 355 14.53 6.67 -23.55
N SER A 356 14.75 7.22 -24.76
CA SER A 356 15.22 6.46 -25.92
C SER A 356 16.64 5.96 -25.75
N LYS A 357 17.56 6.82 -25.30
CA LYS A 357 19.00 6.47 -25.12
C LYS A 357 19.20 5.29 -24.18
N TYR A 358 18.36 5.18 -23.15
CA TYR A 358 18.49 4.15 -22.12
C TYR A 358 17.55 2.95 -22.31
N GLY A 359 16.81 2.87 -23.45
CA GLY A 359 15.94 1.75 -23.79
C GLY A 359 14.69 1.66 -22.93
N LEU A 360 14.33 2.75 -22.21
CA LEU A 360 13.14 2.77 -21.33
C LEU A 360 11.85 2.77 -22.13
N LYS A 361 11.86 3.43 -23.30
CA LYS A 361 10.70 3.42 -24.20
C LYS A 361 10.43 2.01 -24.74
N ASP A 362 11.47 1.31 -25.17
CA ASP A 362 11.36 -0.03 -25.75
C ASP A 362 10.77 -1.03 -24.74
N ILE A 363 11.16 -0.95 -23.46
CA ILE A 363 10.58 -1.79 -22.40
C ILE A 363 9.10 -1.47 -22.17
N ILE A 364 8.71 -0.19 -22.18
CA ILE A 364 7.31 0.19 -22.04
C ILE A 364 6.49 -0.36 -23.19
N ASP A 365 6.94 -0.15 -24.42
CA ASP A 365 6.27 -0.63 -25.62
C ASP A 365 6.12 -2.17 -25.60
N GLN A 366 7.18 -2.91 -25.25
CA GLN A 366 7.13 -4.37 -25.10
C GLN A 366 6.13 -4.86 -24.05
N VAL A 367 6.07 -4.22 -22.88
CA VAL A 367 5.12 -4.60 -21.83
C VAL A 367 3.69 -4.33 -22.27
N VAL A 368 3.44 -3.19 -22.93
CA VAL A 368 2.11 -2.82 -23.42
C VAL A 368 1.67 -3.76 -24.55
N GLU A 369 2.52 -4.02 -25.54
CA GLU A 369 2.23 -4.94 -26.65
C GLU A 369 1.93 -6.35 -26.11
N LYS A 370 2.78 -6.87 -25.22
CA LYS A 370 2.53 -8.18 -24.60
C LYS A 370 1.22 -8.22 -23.83
N ALA A 371 0.87 -7.17 -23.10
CA ALA A 371 -0.39 -7.11 -22.36
C ALA A 371 -1.60 -7.12 -23.30
N LYS A 372 -1.54 -6.45 -24.45
CA LYS A 372 -2.57 -6.50 -25.49
C LYS A 372 -2.68 -7.87 -26.15
N GLU A 373 -1.56 -8.47 -26.52
CA GLU A 373 -1.53 -9.79 -27.14
C GLU A 373 -2.11 -10.89 -26.23
N THR A 374 -1.79 -10.83 -24.93
CA THR A 374 -2.22 -11.84 -23.96
C THR A 374 -3.58 -11.53 -23.33
N GLY A 375 -4.09 -10.29 -23.46
CA GLY A 375 -5.32 -9.84 -22.81
C GLY A 375 -5.15 -9.53 -21.32
N PHE A 376 -3.92 -9.54 -20.78
CA PHE A 376 -3.64 -9.21 -19.38
C PHE A 376 -2.21 -8.75 -19.14
N VAL A 377 -2.01 -8.03 -18.05
CA VAL A 377 -0.67 -7.71 -17.53
C VAL A 377 -0.42 -8.46 -16.23
N ASN A 378 0.74 -9.09 -16.11
CA ASN A 378 1.25 -9.69 -14.88
C ASN A 378 2.43 -8.88 -14.37
N THR A 379 2.63 -8.88 -13.04
CA THR A 379 3.95 -8.52 -12.47
C THR A 379 4.94 -9.68 -12.68
N LEU A 380 6.12 -9.60 -12.11
CA LEU A 380 7.11 -10.68 -12.20
C LEU A 380 6.65 -11.98 -11.52
N PHE A 381 5.64 -11.90 -10.65
CA PHE A 381 5.05 -13.07 -9.99
C PHE A 381 3.58 -12.81 -9.67
N GLY A 382 2.70 -13.17 -10.59
CA GLY A 382 1.25 -12.98 -10.45
C GLY A 382 0.83 -11.50 -10.38
N ASN A 383 -0.19 -11.20 -9.62
CA ASN A 383 -0.92 -9.93 -9.62
C ASN A 383 -1.39 -9.57 -11.04
N ARG A 384 -2.07 -10.54 -11.63
CA ARG A 384 -2.64 -10.44 -12.96
C ARG A 384 -3.77 -9.42 -12.99
N ARG A 385 -3.81 -8.62 -14.05
CA ARG A 385 -4.93 -7.73 -14.33
C ARG A 385 -5.31 -7.83 -15.81
N VAL A 386 -6.58 -8.11 -16.07
CA VAL A 386 -7.12 -8.23 -17.43
C VAL A 386 -7.16 -6.85 -18.10
N VAL A 387 -6.74 -6.79 -19.36
CA VAL A 387 -6.83 -5.62 -20.23
C VAL A 387 -8.15 -5.70 -20.98
N LYS A 388 -8.98 -4.66 -20.91
CA LYS A 388 -10.23 -4.54 -21.68
C LYS A 388 -9.97 -3.65 -22.90
N ASP A 389 -10.71 -3.89 -23.99
CA ASP A 389 -10.54 -3.13 -25.25
C ASP A 389 -10.78 -1.62 -25.10
N GLU A 390 -11.58 -1.23 -24.10
CA GLU A 390 -11.92 0.17 -23.80
C GLU A 390 -10.92 0.85 -22.88
N ASP A 391 -9.93 0.08 -22.33
CA ASP A 391 -9.02 0.60 -21.32
C ASP A 391 -7.99 1.57 -21.93
N ASP A 392 -7.73 2.67 -21.22
CA ASP A 392 -6.56 3.51 -21.47
C ASP A 392 -5.28 2.75 -21.05
N GLU A 393 -4.35 2.58 -21.98
CA GLU A 393 -3.12 1.80 -21.80
C GLU A 393 -2.18 2.34 -20.70
N LYS A 394 -2.41 3.56 -20.25
CA LYS A 394 -1.55 4.24 -19.24
C LYS A 394 -1.40 3.45 -17.94
N TRP A 395 -2.44 2.73 -17.54
CA TRP A 395 -2.37 1.95 -16.30
C TRP A 395 -1.53 0.68 -16.41
N ILE A 396 -1.28 0.15 -17.63
CA ILE A 396 -0.57 -1.12 -17.84
C ILE A 396 0.83 -1.05 -17.23
N MET A 397 1.59 -0.01 -17.60
CA MET A 397 2.96 0.14 -17.10
C MET A 397 3.00 0.50 -15.63
N ASN A 398 2.06 1.33 -15.17
CA ASN A 398 1.90 1.62 -13.75
C ASN A 398 1.65 0.33 -12.95
N HIS A 399 0.72 -0.54 -13.41
CA HIS A 399 0.45 -1.81 -12.76
C HIS A 399 1.68 -2.72 -12.75
N TYR A 400 2.37 -2.84 -13.87
CA TYR A 400 3.56 -3.68 -13.99
C TYR A 400 4.66 -3.26 -13.03
N ILE A 401 5.03 -1.97 -13.01
CA ILE A 401 6.14 -1.46 -12.18
C ILE A 401 5.77 -1.37 -10.71
N GLN A 402 4.62 -0.76 -10.37
CA GLN A 402 4.20 -0.66 -8.96
C GLN A 402 3.85 -2.01 -8.36
N GLY A 403 3.25 -2.91 -9.15
CA GLY A 403 2.96 -4.27 -8.71
C GLY A 403 4.23 -5.09 -8.47
N THR A 404 5.25 -4.91 -9.32
CA THR A 404 6.57 -5.54 -9.14
C THR A 404 7.29 -4.96 -7.92
N SER A 405 7.25 -3.63 -7.70
CA SER A 405 7.82 -3.03 -6.49
C SER A 405 7.15 -3.54 -5.22
N SER A 406 5.81 -3.64 -5.24
CA SER A 406 5.06 -4.23 -4.13
C SER A 406 5.45 -5.69 -3.85
N LEU A 407 5.62 -6.51 -4.91
CA LEU A 407 6.09 -7.88 -4.79
C LEU A 407 7.46 -7.98 -4.12
N ILE A 408 8.43 -7.19 -4.59
CA ILE A 408 9.80 -7.18 -4.05
C ILE A 408 9.79 -6.72 -2.59
N PHE A 409 9.03 -5.67 -2.27
CA PHE A 409 8.92 -5.17 -0.90
C PHE A 409 8.29 -6.21 0.05
N LYS A 410 7.22 -6.87 -0.36
CA LYS A 410 6.61 -7.96 0.41
C LYS A 410 7.56 -9.14 0.62
N GLN A 411 8.31 -9.50 -0.42
CA GLN A 411 9.35 -10.52 -0.30
C GLN A 411 10.41 -10.12 0.74
N ALA A 412 10.82 -8.83 0.76
CA ALA A 412 11.77 -8.35 1.77
C ALA A 412 11.21 -8.47 3.19
N LEU A 413 9.93 -8.11 3.42
CA LEU A 413 9.28 -8.28 4.72
C LEU A 413 9.25 -9.75 5.16
N ILE A 414 8.92 -10.66 4.24
CA ILE A 414 8.89 -12.11 4.51
C ILE A 414 10.29 -12.61 4.85
N ASP A 415 11.31 -12.22 4.09
CA ASP A 415 12.69 -12.69 4.27
C ASP A 415 13.28 -12.18 5.60
N VAL A 416 13.00 -10.91 5.98
CA VAL A 416 13.39 -10.37 7.29
C VAL A 416 12.70 -11.14 8.42
N TYR A 417 11.39 -11.36 8.32
CA TYR A 417 10.65 -12.12 9.32
C TYR A 417 11.21 -13.54 9.49
N ASN A 418 11.47 -14.25 8.40
CA ASN A 418 11.98 -15.61 8.42
C ASN A 418 13.43 -15.70 8.95
N GLN A 419 14.25 -14.68 8.69
CA GLN A 419 15.65 -14.67 9.10
C GLN A 419 15.84 -14.24 10.55
N PHE A 420 15.08 -13.25 11.03
CA PHE A 420 15.33 -12.63 12.32
C PHE A 420 14.22 -12.89 13.35
N HIS A 421 13.06 -13.39 12.93
CA HIS A 421 11.91 -13.67 13.80
C HIS A 421 11.61 -12.49 14.75
N ASN A 422 11.62 -12.72 16.04
CA ASN A 422 11.32 -11.70 17.05
C ASN A 422 12.45 -10.68 17.28
N ASN A 423 13.66 -10.91 16.73
CA ASN A 423 14.77 -9.98 16.88
C ASN A 423 14.70 -8.77 15.93
N ALA A 424 13.85 -8.82 14.90
CA ALA A 424 13.53 -7.68 14.04
C ALA A 424 12.04 -7.70 13.72
N VAL A 425 11.26 -6.97 14.51
CA VAL A 425 9.79 -6.93 14.34
C VAL A 425 9.35 -5.70 13.58
N LEU A 426 8.51 -5.92 12.57
CA LEU A 426 7.92 -4.84 11.77
C LEU A 426 7.01 -3.98 12.64
N LEU A 427 7.18 -2.66 12.58
CA LEU A 427 6.29 -1.68 13.18
C LEU A 427 5.42 -0.99 12.13
N ILE A 428 6.04 -0.36 11.13
CA ILE A 428 5.35 0.43 10.12
C ILE A 428 5.91 0.08 8.74
N PRO A 429 5.12 -0.56 7.85
CA PRO A 429 5.44 -0.65 6.44
C PRO A 429 5.09 0.67 5.77
N MET A 430 6.04 1.26 5.06
CA MET A 430 5.83 2.39 4.16
C MET A 430 5.63 1.86 2.72
N HIS A 431 5.70 2.71 1.70
CA HIS A 431 5.47 2.27 0.32
C HIS A 431 6.59 1.36 -0.21
N ASP A 432 7.83 1.71 0.10
CA ASP A 432 9.08 1.10 -0.36
C ASP A 432 10.13 0.99 0.76
N ALA A 433 9.69 1.19 2.00
CA ALA A 433 10.53 1.20 3.18
C ALA A 433 9.79 0.59 4.38
N ALA A 434 10.53 0.19 5.40
CA ALA A 434 9.94 -0.39 6.60
C ALA A 434 10.66 0.06 7.87
N LEU A 435 9.87 0.43 8.89
CA LEU A 435 10.36 0.69 10.24
C LEU A 435 10.25 -0.58 11.07
N TYR A 436 11.36 -0.98 11.64
CA TYR A 436 11.50 -2.12 12.54
C TYR A 436 11.91 -1.68 13.94
N MET A 437 11.46 -2.42 14.92
CA MET A 437 12.11 -2.51 16.24
C MET A 437 13.06 -3.71 16.21
N VAL A 438 14.33 -3.49 16.47
CA VAL A 438 15.41 -4.46 16.24
C VAL A 438 16.23 -4.64 17.50
N ASP A 439 16.46 -5.91 17.89
CA ASP A 439 17.39 -6.26 18.97
C ASP A 439 18.80 -5.79 18.63
N SER A 440 19.51 -5.25 19.63
CA SER A 440 20.86 -4.69 19.47
C SER A 440 21.92 -5.71 19.00
N SER A 441 21.66 -7.00 19.16
CA SER A 441 22.52 -8.07 18.64
C SER A 441 22.45 -8.24 17.12
N VAL A 442 21.39 -7.73 16.48
CA VAL A 442 21.21 -7.80 15.03
C VAL A 442 21.94 -6.65 14.35
N ASP A 443 22.87 -6.96 13.45
CA ASP A 443 23.52 -5.95 12.61
C ASP A 443 22.55 -5.40 11.57
N THR A 444 22.40 -4.07 11.49
CA THR A 444 21.56 -3.39 10.48
C THR A 444 21.93 -3.80 9.05
N ASN A 445 23.21 -3.99 8.76
CA ASN A 445 23.67 -4.43 7.45
C ASN A 445 23.08 -5.79 7.05
N SER A 446 22.81 -6.66 8.01
CA SER A 446 22.15 -7.94 7.74
C SER A 446 20.72 -7.76 7.24
N ILE A 447 19.95 -6.80 7.80
CA ILE A 447 18.61 -6.44 7.33
C ILE A 447 18.69 -5.79 5.94
N ILE A 448 19.60 -4.83 5.75
CA ILE A 448 19.86 -4.19 4.46
C ILE A 448 20.19 -5.23 3.38
N ASN A 449 21.03 -6.21 3.69
CA ASN A 449 21.40 -7.28 2.76
C ASN A 449 20.22 -8.20 2.45
N THR A 450 19.30 -8.41 3.39
CA THR A 450 18.06 -9.16 3.15
C THR A 450 17.16 -8.42 2.16
N PHE A 451 16.99 -7.10 2.30
CA PHE A 451 16.28 -6.28 1.32
C PHE A 451 16.95 -6.32 -0.06
N LYS A 452 18.29 -6.25 -0.12
CA LYS A 452 19.03 -6.39 -1.39
C LYS A 452 18.80 -7.75 -2.04
N LYS A 453 18.80 -8.83 -1.27
CA LYS A 453 18.55 -10.19 -1.78
C LYS A 453 17.12 -10.34 -2.29
N ALA A 454 16.12 -9.78 -1.60
CA ALA A 454 14.74 -9.78 -2.06
C ALA A 454 14.59 -9.07 -3.42
N PHE A 455 15.27 -7.94 -3.63
CA PHE A 455 15.32 -7.28 -4.93
C PHE A 455 15.98 -8.15 -6.00
N THR A 456 17.19 -8.66 -5.72
CA THR A 456 17.96 -9.42 -6.71
C THR A 456 17.36 -10.78 -7.05
N LYS A 457 16.50 -11.32 -6.19
CA LYS A 457 15.68 -12.52 -6.49
C LYS A 457 14.83 -12.32 -7.75
N TRP A 458 14.26 -11.13 -7.93
CA TRP A 458 13.35 -10.79 -9.03
C TRP A 458 14.01 -9.96 -10.13
N ILE A 459 15.06 -9.21 -9.79
CA ILE A 459 15.83 -8.35 -10.70
C ILE A 459 17.33 -8.71 -10.56
N PRO A 460 17.77 -9.87 -11.05
CA PRO A 460 19.11 -10.39 -10.75
C PRO A 460 20.25 -9.56 -11.35
N ASN A 461 19.99 -8.82 -12.42
CA ASN A 461 21.02 -8.12 -13.20
C ASN A 461 21.25 -6.66 -12.73
N CYS A 462 20.69 -6.24 -11.58
CA CYS A 462 20.81 -4.89 -11.08
C CYS A 462 21.06 -4.89 -9.57
N LYS A 463 22.02 -4.10 -9.09
CA LYS A 463 22.32 -3.98 -7.66
C LYS A 463 21.43 -2.92 -7.05
N PRO A 464 20.56 -3.27 -6.09
CA PRO A 464 19.64 -2.30 -5.48
C PRO A 464 20.35 -1.33 -4.56
N ILE A 465 19.86 -0.10 -4.55
CA ILE A 465 20.21 0.90 -3.52
C ILE A 465 19.29 0.64 -2.33
N VAL A 466 19.86 0.21 -1.22
CA VAL A 466 19.14 0.03 0.06
C VAL A 466 19.96 0.72 1.15
N LYS A 467 19.29 1.60 1.91
CA LYS A 467 19.94 2.42 2.95
C LYS A 467 19.12 2.39 4.24
N GLU A 468 19.82 2.46 5.37
CA GLU A 468 19.21 2.90 6.61
C GLU A 468 19.01 4.42 6.57
N LYS A 469 17.86 4.89 7.02
CA LYS A 469 17.51 6.29 7.17
C LYS A 469 16.97 6.56 8.56
N ASN A 470 16.99 7.80 9.00
CA ASN A 470 16.25 8.18 10.20
C ASN A 470 14.76 8.36 9.85
N PHE A 471 13.90 7.56 10.49
CA PHE A 471 12.45 7.64 10.26
C PHE A 471 11.83 8.89 10.91
N PHE A 472 12.41 9.34 12.02
CA PHE A 472 11.85 10.38 12.91
C PHE A 472 12.38 11.77 12.62
N GLU A 473 13.37 11.90 11.75
CA GLU A 473 13.98 13.18 11.33
C GLU A 473 13.74 13.41 9.84
N GLU A 474 13.67 14.68 9.44
CA GLU A 474 13.52 15.07 8.01
C GLU A 474 14.77 14.78 7.17
#